data_7645ecb3a11cde3ec8ba6bbc674aa5e2
#
_entry.id   7645ecb3a11cde3ec8ba6bbc674aa5e2
#
_cell.length_a   1.000
_cell.length_b   1.000
_cell.length_c   1.000
_cell.angle_alpha   90.00
_cell.angle_beta   90.00
_cell.angle_gamma   90.00
#
_symmetry.space_group_name_H-M   'P 1'
#
loop_
_entity.id
_entity.type
_entity.pdbx_description
1 polymer ?
#
loop_
_entity_poly.entity_id
_entity_poly.type
_entity_poly.pdbx_seq_one_letter_code
_entity_poly.pdbx_strand_id
1 'polypeptide(L)'
;MTAHRARSSFASLADATPDELIAVRNRYKDLLQRRFSFGAKFTDKSMSYWHHIGFMHMAIPNAKIIVMQRDPRDNLISIFKNVFAEGTHTYSNRIQDMVDYLKSHRRVMDFWRQTI
;
A
#
# COMPACT_ATOMS: atom_id res chain seq x y z
N MET A 1 -8.37 -11.23 -30.90
CA MET A 1 -7.88 -11.34 -29.51
C MET A 1 -7.10 -10.07 -29.17
N THR A 2 -7.76 -9.11 -28.57
CA THR A 2 -7.20 -7.79 -28.24
C THR A 2 -6.54 -7.90 -26.87
N ALA A 3 -5.21 -7.81 -26.85
CA ALA A 3 -4.44 -7.77 -25.63
C ALA A 3 -4.82 -6.50 -24.84
N HIS A 4 -5.52 -6.64 -23.74
CA HIS A 4 -5.67 -5.58 -22.74
C HIS A 4 -4.29 -5.27 -22.16
N ARG A 5 -3.67 -4.25 -22.72
CA ARG A 5 -2.44 -3.66 -22.20
C ARG A 5 -2.78 -3.14 -20.81
N ALA A 6 -2.22 -3.77 -19.76
CA ALA A 6 -2.34 -3.29 -18.39
C ALA A 6 -1.83 -1.83 -18.35
N ARG A 7 -2.74 -0.89 -18.21
CA ARG A 7 -2.40 0.51 -17.96
C ARG A 7 -1.64 0.57 -16.64
N SER A 8 -0.57 1.36 -16.58
CA SER A 8 0.20 1.54 -15.35
C SER A 8 -0.75 2.02 -14.24
N SER A 9 -0.70 1.39 -13.09
CA SER A 9 -1.65 1.57 -11.99
C SER A 9 -1.82 3.02 -11.52
N PHE A 10 -0.86 3.90 -11.80
CA PHE A 10 -0.91 5.30 -11.37
C PHE A 10 -1.70 6.23 -12.30
N ALA A 11 -1.68 6.02 -13.60
CA ALA A 11 -2.44 6.87 -14.53
C ALA A 11 -3.96 6.59 -14.48
N SER A 12 -4.36 5.41 -14.03
CA SER A 12 -5.77 5.01 -13.96
C SER A 12 -6.47 5.38 -12.65
N LEU A 13 -5.73 5.66 -11.56
CA LEU A 13 -6.34 5.99 -10.27
C LEU A 13 -6.88 7.42 -10.21
N ALA A 14 -6.27 8.34 -10.93
CA ALA A 14 -6.74 9.73 -11.02
C ALA A 14 -8.10 9.85 -11.75
N ASP A 15 -8.40 8.89 -12.63
CA ASP A 15 -9.60 8.87 -13.46
C ASP A 15 -10.65 7.86 -12.96
N ALA A 16 -10.45 7.29 -11.76
CA ALA A 16 -11.36 6.28 -11.21
C ALA A 16 -12.74 6.86 -10.94
N THR A 17 -13.75 6.29 -11.56
CA THR A 17 -15.15 6.67 -11.33
C THR A 17 -15.66 6.12 -10.00
N PRO A 18 -16.72 6.74 -9.41
CA PRO A 18 -17.36 6.21 -8.20
C PRO A 18 -17.80 4.74 -8.34
N ASP A 19 -18.32 4.34 -9.49
CA ASP A 19 -18.77 2.97 -9.73
C ASP A 19 -17.59 1.98 -9.76
N GLU A 20 -16.46 2.35 -10.33
CA GLU A 20 -15.24 1.54 -10.29
C GLU A 20 -14.71 1.38 -8.86
N LEU A 21 -14.74 2.44 -8.05
CA LEU A 21 -14.35 2.36 -6.64
C LEU A 21 -15.29 1.44 -5.83
N ILE A 22 -16.58 1.51 -6.09
CA ILE A 22 -17.58 0.61 -5.48
C ILE A 22 -17.33 -0.84 -5.90
N ALA A 23 -17.06 -1.08 -7.17
CA ALA A 23 -16.77 -2.42 -7.70
C ALA A 23 -15.51 -3.01 -7.05
N VAL A 24 -14.44 -2.22 -6.93
CA VAL A 24 -13.21 -2.64 -6.24
C VAL A 24 -13.48 -2.97 -4.77
N ARG A 25 -14.21 -2.12 -4.06
CA ARG A 25 -14.60 -2.35 -2.67
C ARG A 25 -15.37 -3.66 -2.48
N ASN A 26 -16.35 -3.90 -3.34
CA ASN A 26 -17.17 -5.10 -3.26
C ASN A 26 -16.32 -6.35 -3.54
N ARG A 27 -15.49 -6.32 -4.57
CA ARG A 27 -14.58 -7.42 -4.88
C ARG A 27 -13.59 -7.71 -3.74
N TYR A 28 -13.06 -6.67 -3.11
CA TYR A 28 -12.18 -6.82 -1.95
C TYR A 28 -12.89 -7.50 -0.78
N LYS A 29 -14.11 -7.06 -0.46
CA LYS A 29 -14.96 -7.68 0.58
C LYS A 29 -15.24 -9.16 0.28
N ASP A 30 -15.62 -9.47 -0.94
CA ASP A 30 -15.93 -10.85 -1.36
C ASP A 30 -14.68 -11.75 -1.24
N LEU A 31 -13.52 -11.27 -1.65
CA LEU A 31 -12.26 -12.02 -1.51
C LEU A 31 -11.91 -12.30 -0.05
N LEU A 32 -12.11 -11.32 0.82
CA LEU A 32 -11.89 -11.50 2.26
C LEU A 32 -12.88 -12.50 2.87
N GLN A 33 -14.17 -12.37 2.57
CA GLN A 33 -15.22 -13.26 3.08
C GLN A 33 -15.03 -14.72 2.65
N ARG A 34 -14.47 -14.94 1.45
CA ARG A 34 -14.15 -16.30 0.98
C ARG A 34 -12.96 -16.94 1.67
N ARG A 35 -12.04 -16.13 2.19
CA ARG A 35 -10.77 -16.61 2.79
C ARG A 35 -10.81 -16.64 4.31
N PHE A 36 -11.60 -15.77 4.92
CA PHE A 36 -11.58 -15.55 6.36
C PHE A 36 -12.99 -15.45 6.89
N SER A 37 -13.23 -16.13 8.03
CA SER A 37 -14.38 -15.85 8.85
C SER A 37 -14.04 -14.72 9.79
N PHE A 38 -14.61 -13.54 9.59
CA PHE A 38 -14.41 -12.40 10.46
C PHE A 38 -15.75 -11.78 10.88
N GLY A 39 -15.77 -11.12 12.03
CA GLY A 39 -16.95 -10.42 12.53
C GLY A 39 -17.18 -9.07 11.82
N ALA A 40 -17.84 -8.16 12.52
CA ALA A 40 -18.18 -6.84 11.98
C ALA A 40 -16.96 -5.95 11.65
N LYS A 41 -15.77 -6.27 12.20
CA LYS A 41 -14.52 -5.53 12.02
C LYS A 41 -13.37 -6.50 11.79
N PHE A 42 -12.44 -6.08 10.95
CA PHE A 42 -11.17 -6.77 10.73
C PHE A 42 -10.04 -5.75 10.54
N THR A 43 -8.82 -6.21 10.68
CA THR A 43 -7.61 -5.45 10.37
C THR A 43 -6.87 -6.10 9.22
N ASP A 44 -6.38 -5.29 8.31
CA ASP A 44 -5.50 -5.71 7.22
C ASP A 44 -4.17 -4.98 7.34
N LYS A 45 -3.07 -5.69 7.14
CA LYS A 45 -1.73 -5.13 7.30
C LYS A 45 -0.85 -5.53 6.12
N SER A 46 -0.36 -4.53 5.40
CA SER A 46 0.67 -4.70 4.38
C SER A 46 1.70 -3.58 4.45
N MET A 47 2.95 -3.92 4.17
CA MET A 47 4.05 -2.95 4.16
C MET A 47 4.01 -2.04 2.93
N SER A 48 3.33 -2.40 1.86
CA SER A 48 3.28 -1.64 0.60
C SER A 48 2.03 -0.75 0.44
N TYR A 49 1.11 -0.75 1.39
CA TYR A 49 -0.13 0.02 1.29
C TYR A 49 0.06 1.55 1.27
N TRP A 50 1.19 2.04 1.75
CA TRP A 50 1.48 3.46 1.77
C TRP A 50 1.47 4.13 0.38
N HIS A 51 1.69 3.38 -0.69
CA HIS A 51 1.54 3.87 -2.05
C HIS A 51 0.08 4.11 -2.45
N HIS A 52 -0.86 3.42 -1.81
CA HIS A 52 -2.26 3.35 -2.22
C HIS A 52 -3.23 3.93 -1.19
N ILE A 53 -2.74 4.68 -0.20
CA ILE A 53 -3.56 5.24 0.89
C ILE A 53 -4.73 6.06 0.34
N GLY A 54 -4.49 6.95 -0.61
CA GLY A 54 -5.58 7.76 -1.20
C GLY A 54 -6.64 6.93 -1.91
N PHE A 55 -6.21 5.90 -2.66
CA PHE A 55 -7.14 4.98 -3.29
C PHE A 55 -7.95 4.17 -2.26
N MET A 56 -7.30 3.68 -1.22
CA MET A 56 -7.98 2.97 -0.13
C MET A 56 -8.99 3.88 0.58
N HIS A 57 -8.63 5.13 0.83
CA HIS A 57 -9.51 6.12 1.43
C HIS A 57 -10.77 6.35 0.58
N MET A 58 -10.62 6.50 -0.74
CA MET A 58 -11.75 6.68 -1.67
C MET A 58 -12.59 5.39 -1.81
N ALA A 59 -11.96 4.24 -1.95
CA ALA A 59 -12.68 2.97 -2.15
C ALA A 59 -13.38 2.48 -0.88
N ILE A 60 -12.80 2.73 0.30
CA ILE A 60 -13.30 2.23 1.60
C ILE A 60 -13.37 3.41 2.60
N PRO A 61 -14.32 4.34 2.45
CA PRO A 61 -14.35 5.60 3.22
C PRO A 61 -14.49 5.41 4.74
N ASN A 62 -14.98 4.25 5.19
CA ASN A 62 -15.12 3.93 6.61
C ASN A 62 -13.87 3.23 7.21
N ALA A 63 -12.85 2.94 6.38
CA ALA A 63 -11.62 2.37 6.89
C ALA A 63 -10.84 3.39 7.71
N LYS A 64 -10.27 2.92 8.83
CA LYS A 64 -9.32 3.71 9.61
C LYS A 64 -7.91 3.29 9.23
N ILE A 65 -7.11 4.27 8.82
CA ILE A 65 -5.72 4.05 8.41
C ILE A 65 -4.82 4.33 9.61
N ILE A 66 -4.13 3.31 10.08
CA ILE A 66 -3.18 3.42 11.18
C ILE A 66 -1.78 3.29 10.60
N VAL A 67 -0.97 4.33 10.79
CA VAL A 67 0.42 4.35 10.33
C VAL A 67 1.34 4.15 11.50
N MET A 68 2.02 3.01 11.53
CA MET A 68 3.05 2.72 12.51
C MET A 68 4.37 3.34 12.06
N GLN A 69 4.98 4.13 12.94
CA GLN A 69 6.28 4.75 12.70
C GLN A 69 7.31 4.25 13.70
N ARG A 70 8.53 4.13 13.22
CA ARG A 70 9.70 3.77 14.00
C ARG A 70 10.84 4.74 13.67
N ASP A 71 11.84 4.86 14.56
CA ASP A 71 13.05 5.62 14.25
C ASP A 71 13.66 5.12 12.91
N PRO A 72 13.95 6.02 11.96
CA PRO A 72 14.48 5.63 10.64
C PRO A 72 15.79 4.82 10.73
N ARG A 73 16.65 5.11 11.70
CA ARG A 73 17.91 4.40 11.91
C ARG A 73 17.67 2.96 12.36
N ASP A 74 16.73 2.77 13.28
CA ASP A 74 16.33 1.43 13.73
C ASP A 74 15.71 0.63 12.58
N ASN A 75 14.92 1.29 11.73
CA ASN A 75 14.38 0.67 10.53
C ASN A 75 15.48 0.21 9.57
N LEU A 76 16.46 1.08 9.29
CA LEU A 76 17.58 0.75 8.41
C LEU A 76 18.36 -0.45 8.94
N ILE A 77 18.72 -0.44 10.23
CA ILE A 77 19.42 -1.56 10.88
C ILE A 77 18.60 -2.85 10.80
N SER A 78 17.30 -2.75 11.08
CA SER A 78 16.41 -3.90 11.02
C SER A 78 16.30 -4.47 9.62
N ILE A 79 16.16 -3.63 8.60
CA ILE A 79 16.10 -4.05 7.20
C ILE A 79 17.42 -4.70 6.79
N PHE A 80 18.55 -4.08 7.12
CA PHE A 80 19.88 -4.58 6.76
C PHE A 80 20.21 -5.95 7.37
N LYS A 81 19.71 -6.22 8.58
CA LYS A 81 19.91 -7.50 9.27
C LYS A 81 19.05 -8.64 8.74
N ASN A 82 18.03 -8.35 7.95
CA ASN A 82 17.10 -9.36 7.46
C ASN A 82 17.44 -9.75 6.02
N VAL A 83 17.41 -11.06 5.76
CA VAL A 83 17.45 -11.60 4.40
C VAL A 83 16.00 -11.72 3.92
N PHE A 84 15.65 -11.00 2.87
CA PHE A 84 14.34 -11.07 2.26
C PHE A 84 14.32 -12.07 1.12
N ALA A 85 13.15 -12.64 0.81
CA ALA A 85 12.99 -13.54 -0.30
C ALA A 85 13.41 -12.87 -1.62
N GLU A 86 14.01 -13.65 -2.51
CA GLU A 86 14.49 -13.19 -3.81
C GLU A 86 13.38 -12.44 -4.58
N GLY A 87 13.73 -11.34 -5.21
CA GLY A 87 12.79 -10.48 -5.94
C GLY A 87 11.89 -9.60 -5.06
N THR A 88 11.96 -9.74 -3.72
CA THR A 88 11.24 -8.84 -2.80
C THR A 88 12.21 -7.90 -2.11
N HIS A 89 11.76 -6.68 -1.80
CA HIS A 89 12.54 -5.70 -1.03
C HIS A 89 13.97 -5.47 -1.55
N THR A 90 14.16 -5.43 -2.87
CA THR A 90 15.48 -5.29 -3.52
C THR A 90 16.28 -4.09 -3.04
N TYR A 91 15.60 -3.05 -2.54
CA TYR A 91 16.21 -1.89 -1.90
C TYR A 91 17.01 -2.23 -0.64
N SER A 92 16.79 -3.39 -0.01
CA SER A 92 17.51 -3.80 1.21
C SER A 92 18.96 -4.21 0.97
N ASN A 93 19.38 -4.40 -0.29
CA ASN A 93 20.70 -4.90 -0.63
C ASN A 93 21.81 -3.82 -0.56
N ARG A 94 21.44 -2.55 -0.57
CA ARG A 94 22.38 -1.43 -0.52
C ARG A 94 21.89 -0.36 0.44
N ILE A 95 22.77 0.16 1.28
CA ILE A 95 22.43 1.19 2.27
C ILE A 95 21.84 2.43 1.59
N GLN A 96 22.41 2.85 0.46
CA GLN A 96 21.92 4.02 -0.26
C GLN A 96 20.48 3.81 -0.76
N ASP A 97 20.17 2.64 -1.30
CA ASP A 97 18.83 2.31 -1.80
C ASP A 97 17.80 2.28 -0.65
N MET A 98 18.19 1.80 0.53
CA MET A 98 17.36 1.84 1.73
C MET A 98 17.08 3.28 2.18
N VAL A 99 18.10 4.14 2.17
CA VAL A 99 17.96 5.57 2.51
C VAL A 99 17.01 6.26 1.55
N ASP A 100 17.15 6.01 0.25
CA ASP A 100 16.32 6.62 -0.78
C ASP A 100 14.88 6.11 -0.73
N TYR A 101 14.69 4.83 -0.42
CA TYR A 101 13.37 4.25 -0.14
C TYR A 101 12.70 4.92 1.06
N LEU A 102 13.40 5.11 2.18
CA LEU A 102 12.85 5.78 3.36
C LEU A 102 12.52 7.25 3.10
N LYS A 103 13.35 7.96 2.33
CA LYS A 103 13.04 9.35 1.92
C LYS A 103 11.78 9.41 1.07
N SER A 104 11.63 8.49 0.11
CA SER A 104 10.46 8.39 -0.75
C SER A 104 9.20 8.07 0.07
N HIS A 105 9.29 7.08 0.96
CA HIS A 105 8.21 6.74 1.89
C HIS A 105 7.78 7.97 2.70
N ARG A 106 8.73 8.68 3.32
CA ARG A 106 8.45 9.87 4.11
C ARG A 106 7.72 10.94 3.30
N ARG A 107 8.22 11.25 2.09
CA ARG A 107 7.59 12.24 1.20
C ARG A 107 6.14 11.88 0.87
N VAL A 108 5.86 10.63 0.54
CA VAL A 108 4.51 10.18 0.21
C VAL A 108 3.62 10.20 1.46
N MET A 109 4.13 9.81 2.62
CA MET A 109 3.38 9.87 3.87
C MET A 109 3.06 11.30 4.30
N ASP A 110 3.99 12.23 4.10
CA ASP A 110 3.75 13.65 4.40
C ASP A 110 2.70 14.24 3.44
N PHE A 111 2.72 13.84 2.16
CA PHE A 111 1.67 14.19 1.20
C PHE A 111 0.29 13.67 1.67
N TRP A 112 0.18 12.41 2.05
CA TRP A 112 -1.10 11.85 2.51
C TRP A 112 -1.64 12.54 3.76
N ARG A 113 -0.78 12.85 4.73
CA ARG A 113 -1.19 13.60 5.95
C ARG A 113 -1.72 14.99 5.68
N GLN A 114 -1.31 15.61 4.58
CA GLN A 114 -1.79 16.93 4.18
C GLN A 114 -3.06 16.86 3.33
N THR A 115 -3.32 15.72 2.72
CA THR A 115 -4.40 15.55 1.74
C THR A 115 -5.63 14.85 2.33
N ILE A 116 -5.43 13.99 3.30
CA ILE A 116 -6.44 13.18 4.00
C ILE A 116 -6.37 13.49 5.50
#